data_2c6e40b4e2e8053dd893a9f15362a06c
#
_entry.id   2c6e40b4e2e8053dd893a9f15362a06c
#
_cell.length_a   1.000
_cell.length_b   1.000
_cell.length_c   1.000
_cell.angle_alpha   90.00
_cell.angle_beta   90.00
_cell.angle_gamma   90.00
#
_symmetry.space_group_name_H-M   'P 1'
#
loop_
_entity.id
_entity.type
_entity.pdbx_description
1 polymer ?
#
loop_
_entity_poly.entity_id
_entity_poly.type
_entity_poly.pdbx_seq_one_letter_code
_entity_poly.pdbx_strand_id
1 'polypeptide(L)'
;CSRVIALEDIHDELLEKVKEKTTKLTVGDPVNQSNMMGPVIDQASIDKIKEYIEIGKKEGKLEAGGTTDENKGHFVHPTVFSGLKHNDRLMQEEIFGPVVGFTTAKDFTQAIEYANDTDYGLTGAVITKNRDHIEQAREDFMVGNLYFNRNCTGAIVGYQPFGGFKMSGTDSKAGGPDYLILHMQGRTSSEMLKRY
;
A
#
# COMPACT_ATOMS: atom_id res chain seq x y z
N CYS A 1 1.97 -2.00 3.38
CA CYS A 1 2.88 -1.00 2.81
C CYS A 1 3.85 -1.71 1.88
N SER A 2 3.84 -1.38 0.59
CA SER A 2 4.75 -1.96 -0.42
C SER A 2 5.90 -1.00 -0.77
N ARG A 3 5.67 0.30 -0.66
CA ARG A 3 6.65 1.34 -1.03
C ARG A 3 6.86 2.31 0.12
N VAL A 4 8.10 2.62 0.42
CA VAL A 4 8.51 3.69 1.33
C VAL A 4 9.34 4.70 0.55
N ILE A 5 8.87 5.93 0.51
CA ILE A 5 9.56 7.07 -0.10
C ILE A 5 10.01 7.95 1.05
N ALA A 6 11.28 7.94 1.36
CA ALA A 6 11.85 8.66 2.48
C ALA A 6 12.64 9.89 1.99
N LEU A 7 12.56 11.00 2.71
CA LEU A 7 13.47 12.10 2.45
C LEU A 7 14.91 11.69 2.78
N GLU A 8 15.87 12.22 2.03
CA GLU A 8 17.28 11.81 2.11
C GLU A 8 17.84 11.92 3.53
N ASP A 9 17.47 12.95 4.27
CA ASP A 9 17.97 13.22 5.61
C ASP A 9 17.51 12.23 6.69
N ILE A 10 16.41 11.50 6.45
CA ILE A 10 15.87 10.51 7.40
C ILE A 10 15.96 9.06 6.89
N HIS A 11 16.32 8.87 5.62
CA HIS A 11 16.27 7.56 4.95
C HIS A 11 17.03 6.49 5.71
N ASP A 12 18.30 6.73 6.03
CA ASP A 12 19.17 5.70 6.60
C ASP A 12 18.74 5.33 8.02
N GLU A 13 18.37 6.30 8.85
CA GLU A 13 17.86 6.04 10.19
C GLU A 13 16.55 5.25 10.15
N LEU A 14 15.62 5.60 9.23
CA LEU A 14 14.36 4.91 9.05
C LEU A 14 14.59 3.47 8.57
N LEU A 15 15.45 3.28 7.57
CA LEU A 15 15.79 1.97 7.02
C LEU A 15 16.35 1.03 8.09
N GLU A 16 17.33 1.49 8.89
CA GLU A 16 17.90 0.67 9.96
C GLU A 16 16.85 0.27 11.00
N LYS A 17 15.96 1.17 11.39
CA LYS A 17 14.86 0.84 12.32
C LYS A 17 13.88 -0.16 11.73
N VAL A 18 13.59 -0.07 10.43
CA VAL A 18 12.70 -1.03 9.75
C VAL A 18 13.37 -2.39 9.65
N LYS A 19 14.65 -2.46 9.29
CA LYS A 19 15.43 -3.71 9.27
C LYS A 19 15.40 -4.40 10.63
N GLU A 20 15.75 -3.66 11.70
CA GLU A 20 15.74 -4.19 13.06
C GLU A 20 14.37 -4.77 13.47
N LYS A 21 13.29 -4.08 13.12
CA LYS A 21 11.95 -4.56 13.41
C LYS A 21 11.57 -5.75 12.53
N THR A 22 11.90 -5.73 11.26
CA THR A 22 11.60 -6.78 10.30
C THR A 22 12.24 -8.12 10.69
N THR A 23 13.49 -8.09 11.14
CA THR A 23 14.19 -9.31 11.59
C THR A 23 13.60 -9.95 12.85
N LYS A 24 12.80 -9.20 13.61
CA LYS A 24 12.09 -9.70 14.80
C LYS A 24 10.70 -10.26 14.50
N LEU A 25 10.20 -10.09 13.26
CA LEU A 25 8.91 -10.63 12.85
C LEU A 25 9.00 -12.14 12.68
N THR A 26 8.12 -12.85 13.38
CA THR A 26 8.03 -14.31 13.32
C THR A 26 7.02 -14.75 12.26
N VAL A 27 7.43 -15.73 11.46
CA VAL A 27 6.60 -16.33 10.40
C VAL A 27 6.37 -17.79 10.73
N GLY A 28 5.12 -18.26 10.65
CA GLY A 28 4.81 -19.65 10.93
C GLY A 28 3.30 -19.91 11.01
N ASP A 29 2.93 -21.05 11.57
CA ASP A 29 1.53 -21.46 11.73
C ASP A 29 0.74 -20.38 12.50
N PRO A 30 -0.34 -19.82 11.89
CA PRO A 30 -1.14 -18.76 12.50
C PRO A 30 -1.91 -19.21 13.77
N VAL A 31 -2.05 -20.50 14.03
CA VAL A 31 -2.60 -21.01 15.28
C VAL A 31 -1.68 -20.68 16.47
N ASN A 32 -0.38 -20.58 16.22
CA ASN A 32 0.56 -20.14 17.24
C ASN A 32 0.56 -18.62 17.36
N GLN A 33 0.03 -18.11 18.46
CA GLN A 33 -0.08 -16.66 18.75
C GLN A 33 1.27 -15.91 18.78
N SER A 34 2.40 -16.61 18.91
CA SER A 34 3.72 -15.99 18.81
C SER A 34 4.13 -15.64 17.37
N ASN A 35 3.45 -16.18 16.37
CA ASN A 35 3.71 -15.84 14.97
C ASN A 35 2.94 -14.59 14.55
N MET A 36 3.67 -13.64 13.99
CA MET A 36 3.10 -12.38 13.51
C MET A 36 2.47 -12.51 12.11
N MET A 37 2.92 -13.49 11.33
CA MET A 37 2.47 -13.68 9.95
C MET A 37 2.36 -15.16 9.59
N GLY A 38 1.26 -15.53 8.92
CA GLY A 38 1.00 -16.84 8.34
C GLY A 38 1.56 -16.99 6.92
N PRO A 39 1.17 -18.08 6.21
CA PRO A 39 1.57 -18.31 4.84
C PRO A 39 0.84 -17.40 3.85
N VAL A 40 1.39 -17.23 2.65
CA VAL A 40 0.66 -16.70 1.50
C VAL A 40 -0.33 -17.74 0.97
N ILE A 41 -1.27 -17.31 0.11
CA ILE A 41 -2.48 -18.08 -0.17
C ILE A 41 -2.21 -19.38 -0.93
N ASP A 42 -1.28 -19.38 -1.88
CA ASP A 42 -1.05 -20.52 -2.77
C ASP A 42 0.38 -20.54 -3.37
N GLN A 43 0.64 -21.57 -4.18
CA GLN A 43 1.92 -21.75 -4.88
C GLN A 43 2.18 -20.63 -5.89
N ALA A 44 1.16 -20.17 -6.62
CA ALA A 44 1.34 -19.10 -7.60
C ALA A 44 1.78 -17.79 -6.92
N SER A 45 1.25 -17.52 -5.74
CA SER A 45 1.64 -16.36 -4.94
C SER A 45 3.09 -16.43 -4.48
N ILE A 46 3.55 -17.59 -3.96
CA ILE A 46 4.94 -17.71 -3.51
C ILE A 46 5.91 -17.66 -4.69
N ASP A 47 5.56 -18.26 -5.83
CA ASP A 47 6.40 -18.24 -7.04
C ASP A 47 6.54 -16.80 -7.57
N LYS A 48 5.43 -16.05 -7.63
CA LYS A 48 5.45 -14.62 -7.96
C LYS A 48 6.34 -13.83 -7.00
N ILE A 49 6.20 -14.01 -5.70
CA ILE A 49 7.01 -13.28 -4.73
C ILE A 49 8.49 -13.62 -4.86
N LYS A 50 8.85 -14.88 -5.09
CA LYS A 50 10.23 -15.31 -5.36
C LYS A 50 10.80 -14.61 -6.58
N GLU A 51 10.02 -14.53 -7.67
CA GLU A 51 10.43 -13.77 -8.87
C GLU A 51 10.75 -12.31 -8.53
N TYR A 52 9.86 -11.64 -7.78
CA TYR A 52 10.10 -10.24 -7.39
C TYR A 52 11.26 -10.07 -6.42
N ILE A 53 11.55 -11.05 -5.56
CA ILE A 53 12.75 -11.04 -4.73
C ILE A 53 14.02 -11.07 -5.63
N GLU A 54 14.03 -11.88 -6.69
CA GLU A 54 15.15 -11.93 -7.63
C GLU A 54 15.25 -10.66 -8.50
N ILE A 55 14.12 -10.04 -8.85
CA ILE A 55 14.10 -8.72 -9.49
C ILE A 55 14.70 -7.66 -8.55
N GLY A 56 14.24 -7.62 -7.32
CA GLY A 56 14.73 -6.66 -6.32
C GLY A 56 16.22 -6.77 -6.04
N LYS A 57 16.79 -7.98 -6.05
CA LYS A 57 18.26 -8.18 -5.94
C LYS A 57 19.06 -7.60 -7.10
N LYS A 58 18.42 -7.41 -8.27
CA LYS A 58 19.05 -6.80 -9.46
C LYS A 58 18.86 -5.28 -9.49
N GLU A 59 17.74 -4.79 -8.98
CA GLU A 59 17.36 -3.39 -9.01
C GLU A 59 17.92 -2.60 -7.82
N GLY A 60 18.03 -3.27 -6.65
CA GLY A 60 18.46 -2.63 -5.41
C GLY A 60 19.26 -3.56 -4.51
N LYS A 61 19.32 -3.23 -3.24
CA LYS A 61 20.02 -3.97 -2.20
C LYS A 61 19.03 -4.68 -1.28
N LEU A 62 19.18 -6.00 -1.13
CA LEU A 62 18.44 -6.77 -0.13
C LEU A 62 18.98 -6.44 1.28
N GLU A 63 18.14 -5.90 2.13
CA GLU A 63 18.49 -5.47 3.49
C GLU A 63 18.04 -6.45 4.56
N ALA A 64 16.91 -7.15 4.35
CA ALA A 64 16.40 -8.17 5.25
C ALA A 64 15.48 -9.16 4.52
N GLY A 65 15.35 -10.37 5.03
CA GLY A 65 14.45 -11.39 4.48
C GLY A 65 14.97 -12.03 3.18
N GLY A 66 14.12 -12.08 2.15
CA GLY A 66 14.46 -12.65 0.84
C GLY A 66 14.47 -14.18 0.82
N THR A 67 13.82 -14.84 1.77
CA THR A 67 13.77 -16.29 1.89
C THR A 67 12.34 -16.81 2.03
N THR A 68 12.13 -18.06 1.63
CA THR A 68 10.86 -18.77 1.74
C THR A 68 11.05 -20.09 2.48
N ASP A 69 9.99 -20.61 3.11
CA ASP A 69 9.93 -21.98 3.64
C ASP A 69 8.67 -22.67 3.10
N GLU A 70 8.87 -23.59 2.19
CA GLU A 70 7.80 -24.33 1.49
C GLU A 70 7.60 -25.75 2.08
N ASN A 71 8.38 -26.14 3.10
CA ASN A 71 8.30 -27.50 3.66
C ASN A 71 6.99 -27.77 4.42
N LYS A 72 6.40 -26.72 5.02
CA LYS A 72 5.20 -26.81 5.83
C LYS A 72 4.05 -25.93 5.33
N GLY A 73 4.24 -25.22 4.24
CA GLY A 73 3.27 -24.29 3.68
C GLY A 73 3.97 -23.18 2.87
N HIS A 74 3.21 -22.25 2.35
CA HIS A 74 3.72 -21.17 1.50
C HIS A 74 4.21 -19.97 2.33
N PHE A 75 5.25 -20.16 3.13
CA PHE A 75 5.78 -19.12 3.99
C PHE A 75 6.83 -18.26 3.28
N VAL A 76 6.67 -16.94 3.37
CA VAL A 76 7.61 -15.95 2.86
C VAL A 76 8.05 -15.06 4.02
N HIS A 77 9.35 -14.92 4.22
CA HIS A 77 9.85 -14.02 5.25
C HIS A 77 9.74 -12.55 4.80
N PRO A 78 9.31 -11.63 5.70
CA PRO A 78 9.25 -10.21 5.42
C PRO A 78 10.57 -9.72 4.85
N THR A 79 10.47 -9.05 3.70
CA THR A 79 11.61 -8.71 2.85
C THR A 79 11.70 -7.20 2.66
N VAL A 80 12.89 -6.64 2.84
CA VAL A 80 13.18 -5.22 2.71
C VAL A 80 14.27 -5.01 1.66
N PHE A 81 13.97 -4.15 0.69
CA PHE A 81 14.93 -3.66 -0.30
C PHE A 81 15.18 -2.17 -0.15
N SER A 82 16.40 -1.72 -0.40
CA SER A 82 16.79 -0.32 -0.46
C SER A 82 17.55 0.03 -1.73
N GLY A 83 17.82 1.31 -1.96
CA GLY A 83 18.56 1.79 -3.12
C GLY A 83 17.79 1.67 -4.42
N LEU A 84 16.47 1.49 -4.36
CA LEU A 84 15.59 1.40 -5.51
C LEU A 84 15.32 2.79 -6.09
N LYS A 85 15.16 2.85 -7.40
CA LYS A 85 14.62 4.02 -8.08
C LYS A 85 13.09 3.97 -8.05
N HIS A 86 12.43 5.13 -8.07
CA HIS A 86 10.96 5.20 -8.04
C HIS A 86 10.29 4.46 -9.21
N ASN A 87 10.97 4.32 -10.35
CA ASN A 87 10.49 3.65 -11.57
C ASN A 87 10.98 2.20 -11.74
N ASP A 88 11.66 1.62 -10.77
CA ASP A 88 12.00 0.20 -10.78
C ASP A 88 10.75 -0.68 -10.66
N ARG A 89 10.75 -1.87 -11.21
CA ARG A 89 9.60 -2.80 -11.20
C ARG A 89 9.11 -3.08 -9.78
N LEU A 90 10.05 -3.24 -8.84
CA LEU A 90 9.71 -3.47 -7.43
C LEU A 90 8.92 -2.32 -6.81
N MET A 91 9.08 -1.09 -7.33
CA MET A 91 8.39 0.11 -6.87
C MET A 91 7.11 0.40 -7.67
N GLN A 92 6.92 -0.22 -8.83
CA GLN A 92 5.80 0.05 -9.73
C GLN A 92 4.74 -1.05 -9.75
N GLU A 93 5.15 -2.30 -9.61
CA GLU A 93 4.27 -3.45 -9.82
C GLU A 93 3.70 -3.99 -8.50
N GLU A 94 2.49 -4.53 -8.55
CA GLU A 94 1.83 -5.11 -7.38
C GLU A 94 2.36 -6.52 -7.11
N ILE A 95 3.14 -6.69 -6.05
CA ILE A 95 3.73 -7.99 -5.65
C ILE A 95 2.71 -8.86 -4.93
N PHE A 96 1.87 -8.27 -4.09
CA PHE A 96 0.89 -8.94 -3.23
C PHE A 96 1.55 -9.90 -2.22
N GLY A 97 2.63 -9.47 -1.60
CA GLY A 97 3.43 -10.25 -0.64
C GLY A 97 4.15 -9.38 0.38
N PRO A 98 4.84 -9.98 1.36
CA PRO A 98 5.53 -9.27 2.43
C PRO A 98 6.87 -8.68 1.96
N VAL A 99 6.84 -7.85 0.95
CA VAL A 99 7.99 -7.18 0.34
C VAL A 99 7.79 -5.68 0.37
N VAL A 100 8.77 -4.96 0.84
CA VAL A 100 8.78 -3.49 0.86
C VAL A 100 10.04 -2.94 0.20
N GLY A 101 9.84 -1.97 -0.69
CA GLY A 101 10.91 -1.23 -1.36
C GLY A 101 11.09 0.17 -0.79
N PHE A 102 12.34 0.59 -0.61
CA PHE A 102 12.74 1.93 -0.18
C PHE A 102 13.37 2.69 -1.33
N THR A 103 12.89 3.91 -1.54
CA THR A 103 13.51 4.92 -2.40
C THR A 103 13.66 6.24 -1.66
N THR A 104 14.56 7.10 -2.11
CA THR A 104 14.80 8.43 -1.54
C THR A 104 14.17 9.51 -2.39
N ALA A 105 13.76 10.60 -1.75
CA ALA A 105 13.40 11.85 -2.40
C ALA A 105 14.16 13.01 -1.75
N LYS A 106 14.58 14.00 -2.57
CA LYS A 106 15.31 15.17 -2.11
C LYS A 106 14.48 16.11 -1.24
N ASP A 107 13.18 16.17 -1.51
CA ASP A 107 12.23 17.03 -0.81
C ASP A 107 10.82 16.41 -0.83
N PHE A 108 9.89 17.02 -0.10
CA PHE A 108 8.54 16.51 0.06
C PHE A 108 7.75 16.54 -1.26
N THR A 109 7.94 17.57 -2.10
CA THR A 109 7.29 17.67 -3.41
C THR A 109 7.67 16.48 -4.29
N GLN A 110 8.97 16.18 -4.39
CA GLN A 110 9.43 15.02 -5.14
C GLN A 110 8.92 13.70 -4.53
N ALA A 111 8.79 13.62 -3.21
CA ALA A 111 8.21 12.44 -2.57
C ALA A 111 6.75 12.21 -3.00
N ILE A 112 5.94 13.27 -3.12
CA ILE A 112 4.56 13.19 -3.64
C ILE A 112 4.55 12.85 -5.13
N GLU A 113 5.45 13.42 -5.94
CA GLU A 113 5.60 13.05 -7.35
C GLU A 113 5.86 11.54 -7.51
N TYR A 114 6.84 11.00 -6.77
CA TYR A 114 7.16 9.58 -6.80
C TYR A 114 6.02 8.70 -6.26
N ALA A 115 5.30 9.18 -5.24
CA ALA A 115 4.15 8.47 -4.70
C ALA A 115 3.01 8.35 -5.72
N ASN A 116 2.84 9.38 -6.54
CA ASN A 116 1.85 9.43 -7.61
C ASN A 116 2.28 8.74 -8.91
N ASP A 117 3.59 8.56 -9.12
CA ASP A 117 4.14 7.94 -10.33
C ASP A 117 4.00 6.41 -10.27
N THR A 118 2.77 5.95 -10.39
CA THR A 118 2.37 4.52 -10.44
C THR A 118 0.96 4.40 -11.02
N ASP A 119 0.64 3.26 -11.57
CA ASP A 119 -0.70 2.93 -12.05
C ASP A 119 -1.73 2.73 -10.92
N TYR A 120 -1.29 2.65 -9.68
CA TYR A 120 -2.12 2.38 -8.52
C TYR A 120 -2.30 3.62 -7.63
N GLY A 121 -3.40 3.63 -6.86
CA GLY A 121 -3.71 4.71 -5.94
C GLY A 121 -4.73 4.30 -4.88
N LEU A 122 -4.54 3.14 -4.22
CA LEU A 122 -5.50 2.63 -3.24
C LEU A 122 -5.38 3.35 -1.91
N THR A 123 -4.25 3.20 -1.24
CA THR A 123 -4.01 3.83 0.07
C THR A 123 -2.62 4.45 0.12
N GLY A 124 -2.49 5.52 0.88
CA GLY A 124 -1.22 6.15 1.18
C GLY A 124 -1.19 6.70 2.61
N ALA A 125 0.00 6.85 3.14
CA ALA A 125 0.20 7.53 4.42
C ALA A 125 1.36 8.53 4.33
N VAL A 126 1.18 9.66 4.99
CA VAL A 126 2.21 10.67 5.17
C VAL A 126 2.53 10.80 6.65
N ILE A 127 3.80 10.64 7.00
CA ILE A 127 4.30 10.76 8.35
C ILE A 127 5.11 12.05 8.45
N THR A 128 4.53 13.07 9.04
CA THR A 128 5.17 14.38 9.18
C THR A 128 4.58 15.20 10.32
N LYS A 129 5.37 16.12 10.88
CA LYS A 129 4.90 17.16 11.81
C LYS A 129 4.70 18.51 11.12
N ASN A 130 5.18 18.66 9.88
CA ASN A 130 5.04 19.88 9.10
C ASN A 130 3.62 20.00 8.57
N ARG A 131 2.94 21.09 8.92
CA ARG A 131 1.56 21.33 8.51
C ARG A 131 1.42 21.60 7.02
N ASP A 132 2.39 22.25 6.41
CA ASP A 132 2.38 22.53 4.97
C ASP A 132 2.48 21.26 4.15
N HIS A 133 3.28 20.28 4.60
CA HIS A 133 3.33 18.95 3.98
C HIS A 133 1.98 18.20 4.07
N ILE A 134 1.26 18.37 5.17
CA ILE A 134 -0.07 17.76 5.34
C ILE A 134 -1.06 18.37 4.34
N GLU A 135 -1.08 19.69 4.20
CA GLU A 135 -1.99 20.36 3.26
C GLU A 135 -1.60 20.07 1.82
N GLN A 136 -0.31 20.12 1.48
CA GLN A 136 0.14 19.73 0.14
C GLN A 136 -0.26 18.28 -0.19
N ALA A 137 -0.10 17.34 0.73
CA ALA A 137 -0.49 15.97 0.47
C ALA A 137 -2.01 15.78 0.32
N ARG A 138 -2.83 16.61 0.98
CA ARG A 138 -4.30 16.60 0.79
C ARG A 138 -4.70 16.97 -0.62
N GLU A 139 -3.98 17.91 -1.21
CA GLU A 139 -4.25 18.41 -2.56
C GLU A 139 -3.65 17.51 -3.64
N ASP A 140 -2.41 17.07 -3.44
CA ASP A 140 -1.59 16.50 -4.50
C ASP A 140 -1.48 14.98 -4.47
N PHE A 141 -1.64 14.30 -3.30
CA PHE A 141 -1.42 12.86 -3.21
C PHE A 141 -2.64 12.06 -3.67
N MET A 142 -2.55 11.47 -4.86
CA MET A 142 -3.64 10.80 -5.57
C MET A 142 -3.85 9.36 -5.10
N VAL A 143 -4.39 9.21 -3.89
CA VAL A 143 -4.81 7.92 -3.33
C VAL A 143 -6.23 8.00 -2.79
N GLY A 144 -6.97 6.91 -2.89
CA GLY A 144 -8.35 6.86 -2.45
C GLY A 144 -8.53 7.01 -0.94
N ASN A 145 -7.64 6.44 -0.13
CA ASN A 145 -7.61 6.61 1.31
C ASN A 145 -6.25 7.14 1.75
N LEU A 146 -6.23 8.42 2.11
CA LEU A 146 -5.03 9.12 2.59
C LEU A 146 -5.03 9.21 4.10
N TYR A 147 -3.95 8.78 4.72
CA TYR A 147 -3.77 8.78 6.16
C TYR A 147 -2.59 9.66 6.60
N PHE A 148 -2.73 10.33 7.74
CA PHE A 148 -1.66 11.15 8.33
C PHE A 148 -1.25 10.60 9.69
N ASN A 149 0.06 10.41 9.87
CA ASN A 149 0.69 9.99 11.12
C ASN A 149 0.12 8.68 11.71
N ARG A 150 -0.29 7.76 10.83
CA ARG A 150 -0.78 6.43 11.16
C ARG A 150 -0.51 5.46 10.01
N ASN A 151 -0.83 4.18 10.21
CA ASN A 151 -0.72 3.15 9.19
C ASN A 151 -1.62 3.44 7.98
N CYS A 152 -1.20 3.02 6.79
CA CYS A 152 -1.94 3.15 5.54
C CYS A 152 -3.03 2.07 5.34
N THR A 153 -3.42 1.38 6.40
CA THR A 153 -4.42 0.31 6.40
C THR A 153 -5.47 0.54 7.48
N GLY A 154 -6.54 -0.28 7.48
CA GLY A 154 -7.54 -0.26 8.53
C GLY A 154 -8.67 0.74 8.29
N ALA A 155 -9.18 0.83 7.05
CA ALA A 155 -10.42 1.53 6.75
C ALA A 155 -11.59 0.84 7.45
N ILE A 156 -12.45 1.63 8.08
CA ILE A 156 -13.62 1.15 8.84
C ILE A 156 -14.89 1.50 8.07
N VAL A 157 -15.72 0.50 7.80
CA VAL A 157 -17.03 0.69 7.16
C VAL A 157 -17.86 1.74 7.90
N GLY A 158 -18.45 2.66 7.15
CA GLY A 158 -19.23 3.78 7.69
C GLY A 158 -18.41 5.01 8.09
N TYR A 159 -17.12 4.86 8.38
CA TYR A 159 -16.25 5.98 8.74
C TYR A 159 -15.26 6.36 7.65
N GLN A 160 -14.74 5.36 6.95
CA GLN A 160 -13.70 5.53 5.94
C GLN A 160 -14.09 4.71 4.71
N PRO A 161 -14.95 5.23 3.84
CA PRO A 161 -15.30 4.56 2.60
C PRO A 161 -14.05 4.16 1.84
N PHE A 162 -13.99 2.89 1.40
CA PHE A 162 -12.79 2.28 0.86
C PHE A 162 -12.85 2.13 -0.66
N GLY A 163 -11.85 2.65 -1.33
CA GLY A 163 -11.69 2.59 -2.78
C GLY A 163 -10.52 3.45 -3.20
N GLY A 164 -9.99 3.23 -4.40
CA GLY A 164 -8.77 3.86 -4.89
C GLY A 164 -8.98 4.70 -6.15
N PHE A 165 -7.92 5.35 -6.53
CA PHE A 165 -7.77 6.02 -7.82
C PHE A 165 -7.04 5.12 -8.81
N LYS A 166 -7.02 5.50 -10.08
CA LYS A 166 -6.34 4.82 -11.17
C LYS A 166 -6.77 3.35 -11.24
N MET A 167 -5.85 2.42 -11.42
CA MET A 167 -6.14 0.97 -11.48
C MET A 167 -6.61 0.36 -10.15
N SER A 168 -6.51 1.10 -9.04
CA SER A 168 -6.90 0.61 -7.72
C SER A 168 -8.37 0.82 -7.38
N GLY A 169 -9.17 1.35 -8.26
CA GLY A 169 -10.56 1.61 -7.92
C GLY A 169 -11.45 1.96 -9.07
N THR A 170 -12.72 2.09 -8.70
CA THR A 170 -13.80 2.65 -9.50
C THR A 170 -14.29 3.93 -8.82
N ASP A 171 -15.19 4.66 -9.42
CA ASP A 171 -15.76 5.89 -8.86
C ASP A 171 -16.50 5.65 -7.53
N SER A 172 -17.00 4.43 -7.29
CA SER A 172 -17.77 4.07 -6.09
C SER A 172 -16.88 3.59 -4.98
N LYS A 173 -16.97 4.25 -3.81
CA LYS A 173 -16.28 3.83 -2.59
C LYS A 173 -17.16 2.89 -1.77
N ALA A 174 -16.64 1.70 -1.43
CA ALA A 174 -17.33 0.72 -0.61
C ALA A 174 -17.50 1.18 0.84
N GLY A 175 -18.64 0.85 1.45
CA GLY A 175 -18.88 1.09 2.88
C GLY A 175 -19.14 2.55 3.28
N GLY A 176 -19.43 3.43 2.34
CA GLY A 176 -19.88 4.80 2.60
C GLY A 176 -21.40 4.91 2.74
N PRO A 177 -21.92 6.02 3.31
CA PRO A 177 -23.35 6.25 3.48
C PRO A 177 -24.09 6.36 2.15
N ASP A 178 -23.41 6.75 1.11
CA ASP A 178 -23.90 6.92 -0.27
C ASP A 178 -23.72 5.69 -1.16
N TYR A 179 -23.14 4.61 -0.64
CA TYR A 179 -22.78 3.42 -1.44
C TYR A 179 -23.96 2.83 -2.21
N LEU A 180 -25.11 2.70 -1.57
CA LEU A 180 -26.31 2.22 -2.26
C LEU A 180 -26.78 3.16 -3.38
N ILE A 181 -26.70 4.47 -3.13
CA ILE A 181 -27.13 5.50 -4.10
C ILE A 181 -26.26 5.44 -5.37
N LEU A 182 -24.97 5.17 -5.22
CA LEU A 182 -24.04 5.02 -6.35
C LEU A 182 -24.36 3.83 -7.27
N HIS A 183 -25.15 2.86 -6.78
CA HIS A 183 -25.61 1.70 -7.55
C HIS A 183 -27.08 1.81 -8.00
N MET A 184 -27.73 2.96 -7.75
CA MET A 184 -29.13 3.19 -8.12
C MET A 184 -29.23 4.03 -9.38
N GLN A 185 -30.23 3.73 -10.21
CA GLN A 185 -30.58 4.58 -11.34
C GLN A 185 -31.77 5.46 -10.97
N GLY A 186 -31.60 6.77 -11.09
CA GLY A 186 -32.67 7.75 -10.86
C GLY A 186 -33.79 7.62 -11.91
N ARG A 187 -35.05 7.70 -11.48
CA ARG A 187 -36.23 7.72 -12.33
C ARG A 187 -37.11 8.89 -11.95
N THR A 188 -37.52 9.67 -12.93
CA THR A 188 -38.54 10.72 -12.78
C THR A 188 -39.88 10.24 -13.32
N SER A 189 -40.94 10.49 -12.58
CA SER A 189 -42.31 10.21 -13.00
C SER A 189 -43.16 11.46 -12.77
N SER A 190 -43.96 11.84 -13.77
CA SER A 190 -44.86 13.00 -13.72
C SER A 190 -46.25 12.56 -14.16
N GLU A 191 -47.27 13.00 -13.42
CA GLU A 191 -48.68 12.72 -13.72
C GLU A 191 -49.44 14.03 -13.80
N MET A 192 -50.24 14.18 -14.86
CA MET A 192 -51.14 15.30 -14.98
C MET A 192 -52.52 14.92 -14.41
N LEU A 193 -52.85 15.57 -13.31
CA LEU A 193 -54.19 15.42 -12.72
C LEU A 193 -55.19 16.34 -13.42
N LYS A 194 -56.04 15.77 -14.31
CA LYS A 194 -57.21 16.49 -14.86
C LYS A 194 -58.33 16.50 -13.84
N ARG A 195 -58.75 17.69 -13.45
CA ARG A 195 -60.06 17.86 -12.79
C ARG A 195 -61.13 17.72 -13.87
N TYR A 196 -61.93 16.69 -13.84
CA TYR A 196 -63.15 16.52 -14.63
C TYR A 196 -64.29 17.24 -13.93
#